data_bf714f2969024fff50c606b8ada6b6ec
#
_entry.id   bf714f2969024fff50c606b8ada6b6ec
#
_cell.length_a   1.000
_cell.length_b   1.000
_cell.length_c   1.000
_cell.angle_alpha   90.00
_cell.angle_beta   90.00
_cell.angle_gamma   90.00
#
_symmetry.space_group_name_H-M   'P 1'
#
loop_
_entity.id
_entity.type
_entity.pdbx_description
1 polymer ?
#
loop_
_entity_poly.entity_id
_entity_poly.type
_entity_poly.pdbx_seq_one_letter_code
_entity_poly.pdbx_strand_id
1 'polypeptide(L)'
;MRAAVIQFPGSNCDRDMAVALNKFCSEKKPAQMVWHKESGLPKNLDLVAIPGGFSFGDYLRCGAIAARSPIMHAVIDFAKKGGFVLGVCNGFQVLTESGLLPGALMRNSNLKFVCKNIKLNVETSSSNFTSCYSKNEIIDTPIAHHDGNYNADQNTLDELKNEDRIAFSYVNNP
;
A
#
# COMPACT_ATOMS: atom_id res chain seq x y z
N MET A 1 -12.77 -1.48 14.75
CA MET A 1 -11.64 -0.77 14.13
C MET A 1 -12.10 0.61 13.66
N ARG A 2 -11.27 1.64 13.74
CA ARG A 2 -11.49 2.98 13.19
C ARG A 2 -10.46 3.19 12.09
N ALA A 3 -10.93 3.36 10.85
CA ALA A 3 -10.07 3.46 9.69
C ALA A 3 -10.31 4.76 8.92
N ALA A 4 -9.27 5.25 8.25
CA ALA A 4 -9.37 6.31 7.26
C ALA A 4 -8.84 5.81 5.91
N VAL A 5 -9.49 6.23 4.84
CA VAL A 5 -9.07 5.98 3.46
C VAL A 5 -8.70 7.32 2.84
N ILE A 6 -7.47 7.43 2.35
CA ILE A 6 -7.00 8.68 1.73
C ILE A 6 -7.51 8.72 0.29
N GLN A 7 -8.12 9.85 -0.08
CA GLN A 7 -8.61 10.09 -1.43
C GLN A 7 -7.66 11.03 -2.18
N PHE A 8 -7.14 10.57 -3.31
CA PHE A 8 -6.45 11.40 -4.28
C PHE A 8 -7.27 11.51 -5.58
N PRO A 9 -7.11 12.57 -6.36
CA PRO A 9 -7.64 12.60 -7.72
C PRO A 9 -7.17 11.38 -8.51
N GLY A 10 -8.09 10.60 -9.08
CA GLY A 10 -7.76 9.38 -9.84
C GLY A 10 -7.56 8.09 -9.03
N SER A 11 -7.64 8.13 -7.70
CA SER A 11 -7.66 6.92 -6.85
C SER A 11 -9.02 6.23 -6.91
N ASN A 12 -9.34 5.63 -8.04
CA ASN A 12 -10.65 5.07 -8.33
C ASN A 12 -11.00 3.79 -7.55
N CYS A 13 -10.06 3.23 -6.77
CA CYS A 13 -10.30 2.11 -5.85
C CYS A 13 -10.55 2.55 -4.39
N ASP A 14 -10.74 3.83 -4.12
CA ASP A 14 -10.94 4.36 -2.77
C ASP A 14 -12.25 3.85 -2.14
N ARG A 15 -13.32 3.77 -2.91
CA ARG A 15 -14.61 3.22 -2.45
C ARG A 15 -14.53 1.72 -2.18
N ASP A 16 -13.83 0.96 -3.02
CA ASP A 16 -13.63 -0.48 -2.82
C ASP A 16 -12.87 -0.74 -1.52
N MET A 17 -11.83 0.07 -1.26
CA MET A 17 -11.07 0.03 -0.01
C MET A 17 -11.98 0.33 1.18
N ALA A 18 -12.80 1.38 1.12
CA ALA A 18 -13.72 1.73 2.19
C ALA A 18 -14.76 0.62 2.44
N VAL A 19 -15.33 0.03 1.39
CA VAL A 19 -16.27 -1.09 1.50
C VAL A 19 -15.62 -2.30 2.17
N ALA A 20 -14.38 -2.64 1.79
CA ALA A 20 -13.64 -3.73 2.41
C ALA A 20 -13.39 -3.48 3.90
N LEU A 21 -12.93 -2.28 4.25
CA LEU A 21 -12.64 -1.91 5.64
C LEU A 21 -13.90 -1.80 6.51
N ASN A 22 -15.02 -1.40 5.94
CA ASN A 22 -16.30 -1.31 6.67
C ASN A 22 -16.80 -2.64 7.21
N LYS A 23 -16.36 -3.78 6.66
CA LYS A 23 -16.63 -5.10 7.23
C LYS A 23 -16.03 -5.29 8.63
N PHE A 24 -15.00 -4.51 8.95
CA PHE A 24 -14.27 -4.57 10.23
C PHE A 24 -14.47 -3.31 11.09
N CYS A 25 -15.13 -2.29 10.57
CA CYS A 25 -15.55 -1.11 11.31
C CYS A 25 -16.92 -1.34 11.97
N SER A 26 -17.25 -0.55 12.99
CA SER A 26 -18.62 -0.59 13.50
C SER A 26 -19.57 0.15 12.56
N GLU A 27 -20.82 -0.29 12.46
CA GLU A 27 -21.85 0.37 11.64
C GLU A 27 -22.01 1.87 11.97
N LYS A 28 -21.85 2.24 13.24
CA LYS A 28 -21.95 3.63 13.70
C LYS A 28 -20.71 4.46 13.39
N LYS A 29 -19.59 3.83 12.98
CA LYS A 29 -18.32 4.49 12.68
C LYS A 29 -17.67 3.80 11.48
N PRO A 30 -18.18 4.04 10.27
CA PRO A 30 -17.57 3.51 9.04
C PRO A 30 -16.20 4.13 8.81
N ALA A 31 -15.44 3.56 7.89
CA ALA A 31 -14.16 4.11 7.44
C ALA A 31 -14.37 5.54 6.91
N GLN A 32 -13.54 6.47 7.37
CA GLN A 32 -13.66 7.86 7.01
C GLN A 32 -12.87 8.13 5.73
N MET A 33 -13.51 8.80 4.77
CA MET A 33 -12.83 9.25 3.56
C MET A 33 -12.14 10.59 3.86
N VAL A 34 -10.83 10.67 3.58
CA VAL A 34 -10.01 11.86 3.87
C VAL A 34 -9.42 12.38 2.57
N TRP A 35 -9.75 13.62 2.22
CA TRP A 35 -9.30 14.22 0.98
C TRP A 35 -7.82 14.65 1.05
N HIS A 36 -7.09 14.46 -0.03
CA HIS A 36 -5.63 14.70 -0.09
C HIS A 36 -5.19 16.13 0.30
N LYS A 37 -6.09 17.11 0.22
CA LYS A 37 -5.81 18.52 0.62
C LYS A 37 -5.98 18.78 2.10
N GLU A 38 -6.55 17.84 2.85
CA GLU A 38 -6.62 17.97 4.31
C GLU A 38 -5.21 18.01 4.89
N SER A 39 -5.04 18.76 5.98
CA SER A 39 -3.75 18.89 6.68
C SER A 39 -3.61 17.94 7.87
N GLY A 40 -4.66 17.21 8.23
CA GLY A 40 -4.67 16.33 9.38
C GLY A 40 -5.59 15.14 9.24
N LEU A 41 -5.27 14.09 9.98
CA LEU A 41 -6.06 12.87 10.07
C LEU A 41 -7.13 12.99 11.16
N PRO A 42 -8.26 12.27 11.03
CA PRO A 42 -9.22 12.10 12.12
C PRO A 42 -8.55 11.55 13.39
N LYS A 43 -9.11 11.91 14.55
CA LYS A 43 -8.55 11.47 15.85
C LYS A 43 -8.83 9.98 16.10
N ASN A 44 -7.91 9.36 16.84
CA ASN A 44 -8.05 8.00 17.35
C ASN A 44 -8.23 6.93 16.25
N LEU A 45 -7.52 7.05 15.14
CA LEU A 45 -7.47 6.03 14.11
C LEU A 45 -6.64 4.82 14.56
N ASP A 46 -7.08 3.64 14.12
CA ASP A 46 -6.34 2.40 14.26
C ASP A 46 -5.59 2.07 12.95
N LEU A 47 -6.14 2.51 11.79
CA LEU A 47 -5.58 2.23 10.47
C LEU A 47 -5.78 3.40 9.52
N VAL A 48 -4.76 3.71 8.73
CA VAL A 48 -4.83 4.56 7.54
C VAL A 48 -4.59 3.70 6.31
N ALA A 49 -5.48 3.76 5.33
CA ALA A 49 -5.36 3.02 4.07
C ALA A 49 -5.16 3.97 2.90
N ILE A 50 -4.17 3.66 2.07
CA ILE A 50 -3.91 4.35 0.80
C ILE A 50 -4.34 3.41 -0.33
N PRO A 51 -5.41 3.78 -1.07
CA PRO A 51 -6.04 2.89 -2.04
C PRO A 51 -5.26 2.77 -3.33
N GLY A 52 -5.66 1.81 -4.14
CA GLY A 52 -5.23 1.66 -5.52
C GLY A 52 -5.89 2.65 -6.48
N GLY A 53 -5.59 2.47 -7.74
CA GLY A 53 -6.04 3.32 -8.84
C GLY A 53 -4.87 4.03 -9.50
N PHE A 54 -5.11 5.25 -9.98
CA PHE A 54 -4.14 6.04 -10.76
C PHE A 54 -4.09 7.47 -10.20
N SER A 55 -3.54 7.62 -8.99
CA SER A 55 -3.49 8.92 -8.31
C SER A 55 -2.82 9.97 -9.20
N PHE A 56 -3.51 11.09 -9.42
CA PHE A 56 -3.11 12.16 -10.33
C PHE A 56 -2.81 11.70 -11.77
N GLY A 57 -3.43 10.57 -12.21
CA GLY A 57 -3.22 10.01 -13.54
C GLY A 57 -1.83 9.41 -13.77
N ASP A 58 -1.11 9.07 -12.69
CA ASP A 58 0.26 8.52 -12.72
C ASP A 58 1.27 9.41 -13.50
N TYR A 59 1.00 10.71 -13.58
CA TYR A 59 1.94 11.65 -14.20
C TYR A 59 3.25 11.68 -13.41
N LEU A 60 4.37 11.83 -14.11
CA LEU A 60 5.75 11.68 -13.67
C LEU A 60 6.06 10.22 -13.38
N ARG A 61 5.94 9.81 -12.12
CA ARG A 61 6.09 8.45 -11.62
C ARG A 61 4.87 8.11 -10.78
N CYS A 62 4.37 6.87 -10.87
CA CYS A 62 3.20 6.45 -10.12
C CYS A 62 3.37 6.74 -8.63
N GLY A 63 2.39 7.44 -8.04
CA GLY A 63 2.42 7.81 -6.63
C GLY A 63 3.22 9.09 -6.28
N ALA A 64 4.09 9.60 -7.18
CA ALA A 64 5.03 10.69 -6.85
C ALA A 64 4.33 12.01 -6.47
N ILE A 65 3.26 12.38 -7.18
CA ILE A 65 2.49 13.59 -6.86
C ILE A 65 1.68 13.37 -5.59
N ALA A 66 1.04 12.21 -5.44
CA ALA A 66 0.26 11.85 -4.27
C ALA A 66 1.10 11.87 -2.99
N ALA A 67 2.33 11.35 -3.03
CA ALA A 67 3.26 11.36 -1.91
C ALA A 67 3.60 12.77 -1.38
N ARG A 68 3.40 13.82 -2.19
CA ARG A 68 3.63 15.23 -1.82
C ARG A 68 2.35 15.97 -1.41
N SER A 69 1.22 15.29 -1.37
CA SER A 69 -0.04 15.90 -0.96
C SER A 69 -0.01 16.31 0.52
N PRO A 70 -0.70 17.39 0.93
CA PRO A 70 -0.70 17.87 2.30
C PRO A 70 -1.00 16.80 3.35
N ILE A 71 -1.96 15.92 3.09
CA ILE A 71 -2.35 14.86 4.02
C ILE A 71 -1.22 13.86 4.30
N MET A 72 -0.28 13.67 3.36
CA MET A 72 0.79 12.70 3.53
C MET A 72 1.75 13.06 4.66
N HIS A 73 1.89 14.33 5.01
CA HIS A 73 2.64 14.72 6.22
C HIS A 73 2.00 14.10 7.48
N ALA A 74 0.68 14.20 7.59
CA ALA A 74 -0.04 13.61 8.73
C ALA A 74 -0.02 12.07 8.70
N VAL A 75 -0.04 11.44 7.52
CA VAL A 75 0.11 9.99 7.37
C VAL A 75 1.50 9.53 7.81
N ILE A 76 2.54 10.24 7.39
CA ILE A 76 3.94 9.94 7.79
C ILE A 76 4.09 10.08 9.31
N ASP A 77 3.57 11.14 9.91
CA ASP A 77 3.62 11.34 11.36
C ASP A 77 2.82 10.26 12.12
N PHE A 78 1.68 9.85 11.58
CA PHE A 78 0.89 8.75 12.13
C PHE A 78 1.67 7.42 12.11
N ALA A 79 2.30 7.09 10.98
CA ALA A 79 3.12 5.89 10.85
C ALA A 79 4.32 5.91 11.80
N LYS A 80 5.05 7.04 11.90
CA LYS A 80 6.18 7.21 12.82
C LYS A 80 5.82 7.06 14.30
N LYS A 81 4.56 7.31 14.65
CA LYS A 81 4.01 7.09 15.99
C LYS A 81 3.52 5.66 16.22
N GLY A 82 3.76 4.75 15.30
CA GLY A 82 3.35 3.34 15.38
C GLY A 82 1.94 3.06 14.88
N GLY A 83 1.30 4.00 14.20
CA GLY A 83 0.01 3.79 13.55
C GLY A 83 0.11 2.85 12.35
N PHE A 84 -0.89 2.00 12.14
CA PHE A 84 -0.92 1.09 11.02
C PHE A 84 -1.26 1.81 9.72
N VAL A 85 -0.43 1.61 8.69
CA VAL A 85 -0.66 2.15 7.34
C VAL A 85 -0.64 1.01 6.34
N LEU A 86 -1.67 0.93 5.51
CA LEU A 86 -1.81 -0.05 4.43
C LEU A 86 -1.85 0.65 3.09
N GLY A 87 -0.92 0.33 2.19
CA GLY A 87 -0.93 0.79 0.80
C GLY A 87 -1.16 -0.38 -0.16
N VAL A 88 -2.18 -0.29 -1.01
CA VAL A 88 -2.51 -1.32 -1.99
C VAL A 88 -2.31 -0.79 -3.40
N CYS A 89 -1.59 -1.53 -4.26
CA CYS A 89 -1.34 -1.19 -5.65
C CYS A 89 -0.70 0.22 -5.77
N ASN A 90 -1.41 1.21 -6.32
CA ASN A 90 -0.93 2.60 -6.37
C ASN A 90 -0.66 3.17 -4.96
N GLY A 91 -1.38 2.72 -3.92
CA GLY A 91 -1.08 3.07 -2.54
C GLY A 91 0.31 2.58 -2.07
N PHE A 92 0.74 1.40 -2.53
CA PHE A 92 2.10 0.92 -2.27
C PHE A 92 3.16 1.81 -2.96
N GLN A 93 2.90 2.22 -4.20
CA GLN A 93 3.75 3.18 -4.91
C GLN A 93 3.84 4.53 -4.17
N VAL A 94 2.73 5.03 -3.62
CA VAL A 94 2.72 6.24 -2.78
C VAL A 94 3.57 6.06 -1.52
N LEU A 95 3.52 4.90 -0.87
CA LEU A 95 4.32 4.62 0.31
C LEU A 95 5.82 4.59 0.02
N THR A 96 6.24 4.04 -1.11
CA THR A 96 7.66 4.07 -1.53
C THR A 96 8.09 5.49 -1.90
N GLU A 97 7.28 6.24 -2.67
CA GLU A 97 7.58 7.63 -3.05
C GLU A 97 7.61 8.60 -1.86
N SER A 98 6.86 8.31 -0.79
CA SER A 98 6.87 9.11 0.45
C SER A 98 8.02 8.76 1.40
N GLY A 99 8.78 7.71 1.12
CA GLY A 99 9.87 7.21 1.99
C GLY A 99 9.37 6.46 3.23
N LEU A 100 8.08 6.11 3.32
CA LEU A 100 7.57 5.23 4.38
C LEU A 100 7.97 3.78 4.16
N LEU A 101 8.17 3.38 2.92
CA LEU A 101 8.75 2.10 2.53
C LEU A 101 10.03 2.35 1.72
N PRO A 102 11.06 1.53 1.85
CA PRO A 102 12.26 1.65 1.06
C PRO A 102 12.03 1.19 -0.39
N GLY A 103 12.96 1.54 -1.28
CA GLY A 103 12.94 1.15 -2.68
C GLY A 103 12.05 2.02 -3.56
N ALA A 104 11.82 1.57 -4.78
CA ALA A 104 10.98 2.25 -5.77
C ALA A 104 10.31 1.24 -6.70
N LEU A 105 9.13 1.59 -7.20
CA LEU A 105 8.43 0.83 -8.24
C LEU A 105 8.80 1.40 -9.61
N MET A 106 9.35 0.56 -10.47
CA MET A 106 9.74 0.89 -11.85
C MET A 106 8.79 0.21 -12.83
N ARG A 107 8.87 0.60 -14.10
CA ARG A 107 8.14 -0.07 -15.18
C ARG A 107 8.46 -1.55 -15.23
N ASN A 108 7.45 -2.32 -15.58
CA ASN A 108 7.62 -3.76 -15.82
C ASN A 108 8.74 -3.99 -16.83
N SER A 109 9.52 -5.04 -16.66
CA SER A 109 10.68 -5.35 -17.51
C SER A 109 10.31 -5.53 -18.99
N ASN A 110 9.08 -6.01 -19.25
CA ASN A 110 8.54 -6.19 -20.59
C ASN A 110 7.88 -4.93 -21.19
N LEU A 111 7.87 -3.81 -20.47
CA LEU A 111 7.25 -2.53 -20.81
C LEU A 111 5.74 -2.62 -21.13
N LYS A 112 5.07 -3.69 -20.72
CA LYS A 112 3.64 -3.90 -20.94
C LYS A 112 2.86 -3.87 -19.63
N PHE A 113 1.60 -3.49 -19.74
CA PHE A 113 0.65 -3.67 -18.62
C PHE A 113 0.42 -5.16 -18.39
N VAL A 114 0.55 -5.60 -17.15
CA VAL A 114 0.33 -6.99 -16.74
C VAL A 114 -0.95 -7.04 -15.91
N CYS A 115 -1.92 -7.87 -16.36
CA CYS A 115 -3.16 -8.11 -15.63
C CYS A 115 -3.44 -9.61 -15.65
N LYS A 116 -3.21 -10.27 -14.51
CA LYS A 116 -3.41 -11.72 -14.36
C LYS A 116 -3.45 -12.15 -12.88
N ASN A 117 -3.96 -13.34 -12.63
CA ASN A 117 -3.79 -13.98 -11.33
C ASN A 117 -2.38 -14.55 -11.21
N ILE A 118 -1.79 -14.38 -10.04
CA ILE A 118 -0.45 -14.88 -9.71
C ILE A 118 -0.49 -15.59 -8.34
N LYS A 119 0.57 -16.32 -8.07
CA LYS A 119 0.79 -16.94 -6.77
C LYS A 119 1.86 -16.20 -5.99
N LEU A 120 1.55 -15.88 -4.74
CA LEU A 120 2.48 -15.32 -3.78
C LEU A 120 2.80 -16.34 -2.71
N ASN A 121 4.07 -16.39 -2.32
CA ASN A 121 4.52 -17.07 -1.11
C ASN A 121 4.47 -16.10 0.07
N VAL A 122 3.90 -16.52 1.20
CA VAL A 122 3.93 -15.76 2.45
C VAL A 122 5.29 -15.94 3.10
N GLU A 123 6.13 -14.90 3.08
CA GLU A 123 7.48 -14.93 3.63
C GLU A 123 7.49 -14.82 5.15
N THR A 124 6.59 -14.02 5.70
CA THR A 124 6.45 -13.84 7.16
C THR A 124 5.00 -13.81 7.61
N SER A 125 4.72 -14.40 8.76
CA SER A 125 3.45 -14.32 9.49
C SER A 125 3.56 -13.52 10.79
N SER A 126 4.70 -12.86 11.04
CA SER A 126 4.97 -12.13 12.28
C SER A 126 4.40 -10.72 12.32
N SER A 127 4.00 -10.16 11.18
CA SER A 127 3.38 -8.84 11.14
C SER A 127 1.87 -8.87 11.43
N ASN A 128 1.33 -7.77 11.94
CA ASN A 128 -0.13 -7.64 12.15
C ASN A 128 -0.95 -7.80 10.86
N PHE A 129 -0.36 -7.54 9.70
CA PHE A 129 -1.03 -7.69 8.40
C PHE A 129 -0.96 -9.12 7.83
N THR A 130 -0.05 -9.94 8.32
CA THR A 130 0.17 -11.31 7.82
C THR A 130 -0.10 -12.39 8.87
N SER A 131 -0.45 -12.04 10.09
CA SER A 131 -0.64 -12.95 11.23
C SER A 131 -1.72 -14.03 11.04
N CYS A 132 -2.64 -13.85 10.08
CA CYS A 132 -3.67 -14.83 9.74
C CYS A 132 -3.21 -15.88 8.70
N TYR A 133 -2.00 -15.71 8.14
CA TYR A 133 -1.42 -16.66 7.20
C TYR A 133 -0.39 -17.56 7.89
N SER A 134 -0.14 -18.70 7.29
CA SER A 134 0.99 -19.56 7.66
C SER A 134 2.24 -19.17 6.86
N LYS A 135 3.41 -19.22 7.47
CA LYS A 135 4.66 -19.02 6.72
C LYS A 135 4.77 -20.06 5.62
N ASN A 136 5.21 -19.65 4.42
CA ASN A 136 5.28 -20.44 3.18
C ASN A 136 3.90 -20.88 2.63
N GLU A 137 2.81 -20.31 3.11
CA GLU A 137 1.51 -20.50 2.48
C GLU A 137 1.50 -19.85 1.09
N ILE A 138 0.89 -20.55 0.12
CA ILE A 138 0.74 -20.02 -1.24
C ILE A 138 -0.67 -19.45 -1.39
N ILE A 139 -0.74 -18.18 -1.73
CA ILE A 139 -2.02 -17.48 -1.94
C ILE A 139 -2.16 -17.04 -3.39
N ASP A 140 -3.39 -17.07 -3.90
CA ASP A 140 -3.72 -16.53 -5.22
C ASP A 140 -4.12 -15.05 -5.10
N THR A 141 -3.50 -14.20 -5.93
CA THR A 141 -3.74 -12.76 -5.89
C THR A 141 -3.77 -12.20 -7.31
N PRO A 142 -4.74 -11.35 -7.67
CA PRO A 142 -4.72 -10.64 -8.93
C PRO A 142 -3.70 -9.50 -8.89
N ILE A 143 -2.96 -9.33 -9.99
CA ILE A 143 -2.16 -8.13 -10.24
C ILE A 143 -2.66 -7.40 -11.47
N ALA A 144 -2.56 -6.07 -11.44
CA ALA A 144 -2.91 -5.19 -12.55
C ALA A 144 -2.02 -3.94 -12.48
N HIS A 145 -0.88 -3.96 -13.17
CA HIS A 145 0.10 -2.88 -13.10
C HIS A 145 0.94 -2.72 -14.37
N HIS A 146 1.40 -1.50 -14.58
CA HIS A 146 2.41 -1.14 -15.57
C HIS A 146 3.78 -0.93 -14.90
N ASP A 147 3.78 -0.43 -13.67
CA ASP A 147 4.94 -0.12 -12.86
C ASP A 147 4.92 -0.97 -11.57
N GLY A 148 5.18 -2.26 -11.72
CA GLY A 148 5.19 -3.24 -10.61
C GLY A 148 6.56 -3.83 -10.32
N ASN A 149 7.61 -3.38 -11.01
CA ASN A 149 8.97 -3.87 -10.84
C ASN A 149 9.63 -3.16 -9.65
N TYR A 150 9.69 -3.82 -8.49
CA TYR A 150 10.31 -3.28 -7.29
C TYR A 150 11.84 -3.30 -7.42
N ASN A 151 12.46 -2.17 -7.14
CA ASN A 151 13.90 -1.97 -7.15
C ASN A 151 14.40 -1.37 -5.83
N ALA A 152 15.46 -1.95 -5.30
CA ALA A 152 16.22 -1.43 -4.16
C ALA A 152 17.70 -1.84 -4.32
N ASP A 153 18.59 -1.13 -3.65
CA ASP A 153 20.00 -1.55 -3.60
C ASP A 153 20.16 -2.82 -2.74
N GLN A 154 21.31 -3.49 -2.89
CA GLN A 154 21.55 -4.77 -2.23
C GLN A 154 21.51 -4.66 -0.70
N ASN A 155 22.01 -3.56 -0.14
CA ASN A 155 22.03 -3.36 1.31
C ASN A 155 20.59 -3.26 1.85
N THR A 156 19.74 -2.51 1.17
CA THR A 156 18.30 -2.41 1.50
C THR A 156 17.60 -3.78 1.40
N LEU A 157 17.90 -4.57 0.36
CA LEU A 157 17.30 -5.90 0.20
C LEU A 157 17.76 -6.85 1.32
N ASP A 158 19.03 -6.80 1.71
CA ASP A 158 19.57 -7.60 2.79
C ASP A 158 18.99 -7.20 4.16
N GLU A 159 18.81 -5.90 4.41
CA GLU A 159 18.13 -5.36 5.59
C GLU A 159 16.69 -5.87 5.67
N LEU A 160 15.93 -5.74 4.58
CA LEU A 160 14.53 -6.21 4.53
C LEU A 160 14.41 -7.70 4.85
N LYS A 161 15.35 -8.53 4.35
CA LYS A 161 15.39 -9.97 4.64
C LYS A 161 15.74 -10.25 6.09
N ASN A 162 16.81 -9.62 6.59
CA ASN A 162 17.33 -9.86 7.94
C ASN A 162 16.36 -9.41 9.03
N GLU A 163 15.55 -8.37 8.76
CA GLU A 163 14.56 -7.83 9.68
C GLU A 163 13.15 -8.44 9.50
N ASP A 164 13.01 -9.49 8.68
CA ASP A 164 11.72 -10.16 8.41
C ASP A 164 10.63 -9.20 7.89
N ARG A 165 11.03 -8.24 7.04
CA ARG A 165 10.16 -7.16 6.52
C ARG A 165 9.56 -7.45 5.15
N ILE A 166 9.87 -8.60 4.56
CA ILE A 166 9.27 -9.05 3.29
C ILE A 166 8.02 -9.86 3.62
N ALA A 167 6.86 -9.30 3.34
CA ALA A 167 5.58 -9.97 3.61
C ALA A 167 5.31 -11.10 2.61
N PHE A 168 5.52 -10.83 1.32
CA PHE A 168 5.22 -11.75 0.22
C PHE A 168 6.32 -11.72 -0.84
N SER A 169 6.50 -12.86 -1.51
CA SER A 169 7.31 -12.95 -2.73
C SER A 169 6.53 -13.62 -3.85
N TYR A 170 6.86 -13.30 -5.08
CA TYR A 170 6.29 -14.00 -6.24
C TYR A 170 6.82 -15.43 -6.31
N VAL A 171 5.93 -16.42 -6.47
CA VAL A 171 6.33 -17.81 -6.76
C VAL A 171 6.99 -17.89 -8.14
N ASN A 172 6.44 -17.17 -9.11
CA ASN A 172 7.02 -16.98 -10.44
C ASN A 172 6.92 -15.50 -10.81
N ASN A 173 7.99 -14.92 -11.29
CA ASN A 173 7.96 -13.53 -11.76
C ASN A 173 6.90 -13.34 -12.86
N PRO A 174 6.02 -12.34 -12.73
CA PRO A 174 4.95 -12.08 -13.69
C PRO A 174 5.44 -11.52 -15.04
#